data_57c7b858bb30d2ab585b37cfb81ed538
#
_entry.id   57c7b858bb30d2ab585b37cfb81ed538
#
_cell.length_a   1.000
_cell.length_b   1.000
_cell.length_c   1.000
_cell.angle_alpha   90.00
_cell.angle_beta   90.00
_cell.angle_gamma   90.00
#
_symmetry.space_group_name_H-M   'P 1'
#
loop_
_entity.id
_entity.type
_entity.pdbx_description
1 polymer ?
#
loop_
_entity_poly.entity_id
_entity_poly.type
_entity_poly.pdbx_seq_one_letter_code
_entity_poly.pdbx_strand_id
1 'polypeptide(L)'
;LKEVQEKGVIFLDIDSGLREYPELFKKYFDTVIPYNDNKFSALNGAVWSGGSFIYVPPGVKLEKPLQSYFRINSEQMGQFERTLIIVDKGSDIHYVEGCTAPNYSKDSLHTGVVEIVVLEGAKCRYTTIQNWSNNILNLVTQRAKVYKNGQMEWVDGNIGSAVTMKYPTCVLMEEGAKGSCITIAVAGENQIMDSGAKMIHLAPNTSSSIVSKSIAKNGGKTNYRGLVQHNPKAINAKSKVECDTLILDQISTSDTVPTNYARNNDSLIEHEATVSKISDEQLFYLMSRGLSK
;
A
#
# COMPACT_ATOMS: atom_id res chain seq x y z
N LEU A 1 6.29 -21.48 -11.16
CA LEU A 1 7.51 -20.72 -11.48
C LEU A 1 8.01 -20.96 -12.91
N LYS A 2 8.09 -22.21 -13.42
CA LYS A 2 8.59 -22.49 -14.78
C LYS A 2 7.81 -21.72 -15.87
N GLU A 3 6.48 -21.77 -15.85
CA GLU A 3 5.62 -21.04 -16.80
C GLU A 3 5.87 -19.53 -16.83
N VAL A 4 6.20 -18.96 -15.67
CA VAL A 4 6.50 -17.51 -15.52
C VAL A 4 7.89 -17.20 -16.08
N GLN A 5 8.87 -18.08 -15.84
CA GLN A 5 10.22 -17.94 -16.37
C GLN A 5 10.27 -18.13 -17.89
N GLU A 6 9.47 -19.04 -18.46
CA GLU A 6 9.35 -19.26 -19.92
C GLU A 6 8.82 -18.00 -20.63
N LYS A 7 8.05 -17.15 -19.95
CA LYS A 7 7.63 -15.82 -20.44
C LYS A 7 8.70 -14.73 -20.27
N GLY A 8 9.88 -15.06 -19.76
CA GLY A 8 10.97 -14.13 -19.50
C GLY A 8 10.78 -13.26 -18.25
N VAL A 9 9.80 -13.58 -17.40
CA VAL A 9 9.59 -12.86 -16.14
C VAL A 9 10.65 -13.27 -15.13
N ILE A 10 11.30 -12.29 -14.52
CA ILE A 10 12.22 -12.48 -13.41
C ILE A 10 11.42 -12.37 -12.12
N PHE A 11 11.50 -13.38 -11.27
CA PHE A 11 10.91 -13.38 -9.93
C PHE A 11 11.87 -14.09 -8.98
N LEU A 12 12.61 -13.29 -8.22
CA LEU A 12 13.69 -13.72 -7.33
C LEU A 12 13.54 -13.04 -5.96
N ASP A 13 14.28 -13.53 -4.97
CA ASP A 13 14.61 -12.71 -3.82
C ASP A 13 15.49 -11.52 -4.24
N ILE A 14 15.42 -10.42 -3.48
CA ILE A 14 16.06 -9.18 -3.88
C ILE A 14 17.60 -9.28 -3.92
N ASP A 15 18.21 -10.12 -3.07
CA ASP A 15 19.66 -10.34 -3.02
C ASP A 15 20.13 -11.07 -4.28
N SER A 16 19.37 -12.06 -4.74
CA SER A 16 19.60 -12.74 -6.03
C SER A 16 19.41 -11.79 -7.21
N GLY A 17 18.36 -10.96 -7.16
CA GLY A 17 18.12 -9.92 -8.17
C GLY A 17 19.29 -8.96 -8.33
N LEU A 18 19.89 -8.52 -7.21
CA LEU A 18 21.08 -7.67 -7.22
C LEU A 18 22.29 -8.38 -7.87
N ARG A 19 22.51 -9.66 -7.57
CA ARG A 19 23.66 -10.42 -8.07
C ARG A 19 23.51 -10.83 -9.54
N GLU A 20 22.32 -11.28 -9.93
CA GLU A 20 22.09 -11.85 -11.26
C GLU A 20 21.74 -10.78 -12.33
N TYR A 21 21.12 -9.68 -11.91
CA TYR A 21 20.66 -8.60 -12.78
C TYR A 21 21.13 -7.21 -12.32
N PRO A 22 22.45 -7.00 -12.07
CA PRO A 22 22.96 -5.77 -11.45
C PRO A 22 22.65 -4.50 -12.25
N GLU A 23 22.64 -4.55 -13.57
CA GLU A 23 22.36 -3.37 -14.40
C GLU A 23 20.88 -2.95 -14.32
N LEU A 24 19.96 -3.91 -14.32
CA LEU A 24 18.54 -3.65 -14.14
C LEU A 24 18.26 -3.15 -12.72
N PHE A 25 18.91 -3.75 -11.74
CA PHE A 25 18.80 -3.36 -10.34
C PHE A 25 19.27 -1.92 -10.13
N LYS A 26 20.48 -1.55 -10.56
CA LYS A 26 21.04 -0.19 -10.45
C LYS A 26 20.18 0.86 -11.10
N LYS A 27 19.52 0.51 -12.22
CA LYS A 27 18.67 1.44 -12.96
C LYS A 27 17.45 1.90 -12.19
N TYR A 28 16.88 1.05 -11.34
CA TYR A 28 15.58 1.29 -10.71
C TYR A 28 15.60 1.34 -9.18
N PHE A 29 16.54 0.64 -8.54
CA PHE A 29 16.63 0.59 -7.07
C PHE A 29 16.93 1.98 -6.49
N ASP A 30 16.25 2.32 -5.40
CA ASP A 30 16.40 3.61 -4.69
C ASP A 30 15.98 4.84 -5.52
N THR A 31 15.29 4.62 -6.65
CA THR A 31 14.85 5.71 -7.55
C THR A 31 13.41 6.15 -7.29
N VAL A 32 12.60 5.30 -6.69
CA VAL A 32 11.19 5.59 -6.37
C VAL A 32 11.08 6.05 -4.91
N ILE A 33 11.76 5.36 -4.00
CA ILE A 33 11.85 5.71 -2.57
C ILE A 33 13.32 5.78 -2.19
N PRO A 34 13.96 6.94 -2.33
CA PRO A 34 15.36 7.10 -1.95
C PRO A 34 15.54 6.98 -0.44
N TYR A 35 16.74 6.62 0.00
CA TYR A 35 17.07 6.43 1.42
C TYR A 35 16.79 7.67 2.29
N ASN A 36 16.82 8.86 1.72
CA ASN A 36 16.55 10.12 2.40
C ASN A 36 15.08 10.58 2.37
N ASP A 37 14.16 9.73 1.91
CA ASP A 37 12.72 10.04 1.83
C ASP A 37 12.11 10.26 3.22
N ASN A 38 12.41 9.36 4.15
CA ASN A 38 12.01 9.44 5.54
C ASN A 38 12.94 8.57 6.43
N LYS A 39 12.81 8.71 7.76
CA LYS A 39 13.66 7.99 8.71
C LYS A 39 13.58 6.46 8.62
N PHE A 40 12.43 5.90 8.20
CA PHE A 40 12.26 4.45 8.07
C PHE A 40 12.85 3.93 6.77
N SER A 41 12.77 4.69 5.67
CA SER A 41 13.48 4.37 4.44
C SER A 41 15.00 4.50 4.60
N ALA A 42 15.48 5.45 5.41
CA ALA A 42 16.89 5.56 5.77
C ALA A 42 17.37 4.33 6.56
N LEU A 43 16.61 3.91 7.58
CA LEU A 43 16.90 2.71 8.36
C LEU A 43 16.88 1.46 7.47
N ASN A 44 15.82 1.28 6.68
CA ASN A 44 15.72 0.17 5.73
C ASN A 44 16.90 0.19 4.75
N GLY A 45 17.23 1.34 4.16
CA GLY A 45 18.38 1.50 3.24
C GLY A 45 19.72 1.07 3.82
N ALA A 46 19.91 1.24 5.13
CA ALA A 46 21.15 0.87 5.82
C ALA A 46 21.27 -0.63 6.12
N VAL A 47 20.13 -1.33 6.34
CA VAL A 47 20.14 -2.69 6.88
C VAL A 47 19.16 -3.65 6.19
N TRP A 48 18.63 -3.29 5.04
CA TRP A 48 17.67 -4.15 4.33
C TRP A 48 18.25 -5.54 4.03
N SER A 49 17.40 -6.53 4.12
CA SER A 49 17.72 -7.92 3.84
C SER A 49 16.42 -8.65 3.50
N GLY A 50 16.42 -9.34 2.36
CA GLY A 50 15.22 -10.00 1.85
C GLY A 50 14.23 -9.03 1.21
N GLY A 51 13.21 -9.59 0.60
CA GLY A 51 12.21 -8.92 -0.22
C GLY A 51 12.13 -9.55 -1.60
N SER A 52 11.33 -8.97 -2.50
CA SER A 52 11.12 -9.52 -3.84
C SER A 52 11.72 -8.63 -4.91
N PHE A 53 12.38 -9.24 -5.89
CA PHE A 53 12.80 -8.61 -7.13
C PHE A 53 11.98 -9.17 -8.29
N ILE A 54 11.19 -8.30 -8.96
CA ILE A 54 10.30 -8.70 -10.03
C ILE A 54 10.52 -7.81 -11.24
N TYR A 55 10.76 -8.44 -12.40
CA TYR A 55 10.74 -7.75 -13.68
C TYR A 55 9.81 -8.48 -14.64
N VAL A 56 8.84 -7.76 -15.20
CA VAL A 56 7.91 -8.29 -16.22
C VAL A 56 8.25 -7.66 -17.54
N PRO A 57 8.72 -8.44 -18.54
CA PRO A 57 9.14 -7.92 -19.87
C PRO A 57 7.98 -7.26 -20.64
N PRO A 58 8.29 -6.45 -21.65
CA PRO A 58 7.27 -5.77 -22.46
C PRO A 58 6.22 -6.70 -23.03
N GLY A 59 4.94 -6.32 -22.93
CA GLY A 59 3.80 -7.03 -23.49
C GLY A 59 3.40 -8.32 -22.79
N VAL A 60 4.11 -8.76 -21.74
CA VAL A 60 3.81 -9.98 -21.00
C VAL A 60 2.65 -9.73 -20.03
N LYS A 61 1.63 -10.57 -20.13
CA LYS A 61 0.47 -10.55 -19.22
C LYS A 61 0.41 -11.86 -18.43
N LEU A 62 0.39 -11.74 -17.12
CA LEU A 62 0.26 -12.88 -16.22
C LEU A 62 -1.20 -13.03 -15.79
N GLU A 63 -1.78 -14.20 -16.08
CA GLU A 63 -3.17 -14.52 -15.68
C GLU A 63 -3.29 -14.85 -14.20
N LYS A 64 -2.23 -15.46 -13.64
CA LYS A 64 -2.18 -15.83 -12.22
C LYS A 64 -1.30 -14.87 -11.45
N PRO A 65 -1.67 -14.54 -10.20
CA PRO A 65 -0.83 -13.68 -9.37
C PRO A 65 0.48 -14.36 -9.00
N LEU A 66 1.56 -13.57 -8.94
CA LEU A 66 2.78 -13.96 -8.24
C LEU A 66 2.56 -13.75 -6.73
N GLN A 67 3.12 -14.63 -5.91
CA GLN A 67 2.90 -14.57 -4.46
C GLN A 67 4.21 -14.71 -3.69
N SER A 68 4.37 -13.87 -2.68
CA SER A 68 5.41 -14.00 -1.66
C SER A 68 4.77 -14.01 -0.27
N TYR A 69 5.42 -14.69 0.65
CA TYR A 69 5.00 -14.75 2.02
C TYR A 69 6.18 -14.50 2.95
N PHE A 70 6.07 -13.45 3.76
CA PHE A 70 7.10 -13.05 4.71
C PHE A 70 6.66 -13.36 6.14
N ARG A 71 7.55 -13.91 6.93
CA ARG A 71 7.28 -14.26 8.32
C ARG A 71 8.45 -13.92 9.21
N ILE A 72 8.19 -13.22 10.31
CA ILE A 72 9.16 -13.06 11.39
C ILE A 72 9.21 -14.36 12.19
N ASN A 73 10.37 -15.01 12.21
CA ASN A 73 10.53 -16.35 12.81
C ASN A 73 11.25 -16.34 14.17
N SER A 74 11.69 -15.18 14.67
CA SER A 74 12.45 -15.06 15.91
C SER A 74 12.00 -13.87 16.72
N GLU A 75 12.04 -14.01 18.04
CA GLU A 75 11.80 -12.92 19.01
C GLU A 75 12.90 -11.85 18.92
N GLN A 76 12.55 -10.60 19.22
CA GLN A 76 13.47 -9.45 19.25
C GLN A 76 14.22 -9.20 17.92
N MET A 77 13.64 -9.63 16.81
CA MET A 77 14.21 -9.41 15.49
C MET A 77 13.44 -8.32 14.75
N GLY A 78 14.17 -7.49 14.02
CA GLY A 78 13.61 -6.60 13.01
C GLY A 78 13.51 -7.31 11.66
N GLN A 79 12.48 -7.02 10.89
CA GLN A 79 12.38 -7.38 9.48
C GLN A 79 12.46 -6.11 8.64
N PHE A 80 13.45 -6.06 7.74
CA PHE A 80 13.79 -4.89 6.93
C PHE A 80 13.77 -5.29 5.46
N GLU A 81 12.61 -5.66 4.95
CA GLU A 81 12.46 -6.10 3.57
C GLU A 81 12.44 -4.94 2.59
N ARG A 82 12.97 -5.18 1.40
CA ARG A 82 12.91 -4.25 0.29
C ARG A 82 12.46 -4.96 -0.98
N THR A 83 11.35 -4.51 -1.54
CA THR A 83 10.75 -5.09 -2.75
C THR A 83 10.88 -4.09 -3.89
N LEU A 84 11.36 -4.57 -5.05
CA LEU A 84 11.46 -3.81 -6.29
C LEU A 84 10.69 -4.53 -7.41
N ILE A 85 9.68 -3.87 -7.96
CA ILE A 85 8.85 -4.39 -9.05
C ILE A 85 8.93 -3.46 -10.26
N ILE A 86 9.32 -4.00 -11.40
CA ILE A 86 9.36 -3.28 -12.67
C ILE A 86 8.39 -3.96 -13.63
N VAL A 87 7.36 -3.23 -14.05
CA VAL A 87 6.34 -3.71 -15.00
C VAL A 87 6.56 -2.95 -16.29
N ASP A 88 7.17 -3.63 -17.28
CA ASP A 88 7.59 -2.99 -18.52
C ASP A 88 6.41 -2.72 -19.45
N LYS A 89 6.65 -2.02 -20.56
CA LYS A 89 5.62 -1.48 -21.45
C LYS A 89 4.56 -2.49 -21.86
N GLY A 90 3.28 -2.12 -21.65
CA GLY A 90 2.12 -2.91 -22.06
C GLY A 90 1.94 -4.25 -21.33
N SER A 91 2.73 -4.50 -20.30
CA SER A 91 2.62 -5.73 -19.49
C SER A 91 1.59 -5.61 -18.36
N ASP A 92 1.20 -6.75 -17.80
CA ASP A 92 0.16 -6.82 -16.77
C ASP A 92 0.53 -7.86 -15.69
N ILE A 93 0.53 -7.43 -14.43
CA ILE A 93 0.86 -8.28 -13.28
C ILE A 93 -0.08 -8.03 -12.11
N HIS A 94 -0.43 -9.11 -11.42
CA HIS A 94 -0.95 -9.07 -10.07
C HIS A 94 0.06 -9.74 -9.12
N TYR A 95 0.55 -8.99 -8.14
CA TYR A 95 1.43 -9.50 -7.10
C TYR A 95 0.71 -9.48 -5.75
N VAL A 96 0.79 -10.57 -5.01
CA VAL A 96 0.18 -10.75 -3.70
C VAL A 96 1.26 -10.99 -2.66
N GLU A 97 1.23 -10.21 -1.60
CA GLU A 97 2.16 -10.32 -0.48
C GLU A 97 1.41 -10.60 0.82
N GLY A 98 1.79 -11.65 1.49
CA GLY A 98 1.32 -11.98 2.83
C GLY A 98 2.41 -11.76 3.86
N CYS A 99 2.10 -11.03 4.95
CA CYS A 99 3.03 -10.80 6.05
C CYS A 99 2.41 -11.23 7.37
N THR A 100 3.16 -11.94 8.20
CA THR A 100 2.71 -12.39 9.52
C THR A 100 3.85 -12.55 10.51
N ALA A 101 3.52 -12.53 11.79
CA ALA A 101 4.40 -12.92 12.89
C ALA A 101 3.63 -13.72 13.93
N PRO A 102 4.23 -14.73 14.57
CA PRO A 102 3.69 -15.34 15.78
C PRO A 102 3.65 -14.33 16.93
N ASN A 103 2.85 -14.63 17.95
CA ASN A 103 2.86 -13.86 19.18
C ASN A 103 4.14 -14.15 19.97
N TYR A 104 5.02 -13.16 20.03
CA TYR A 104 6.19 -13.17 20.90
C TYR A 104 5.95 -12.32 22.14
N SER A 105 6.78 -12.50 23.18
CA SER A 105 6.66 -11.77 24.44
C SER A 105 7.18 -10.33 24.38
N LYS A 106 7.94 -9.98 23.36
CA LYS A 106 8.59 -8.68 23.18
C LYS A 106 8.24 -8.04 21.85
N ASP A 107 8.34 -6.72 21.82
CA ASP A 107 8.08 -5.94 20.62
C ASP A 107 9.09 -6.26 19.51
N SER A 108 8.60 -6.25 18.29
CA SER A 108 9.40 -6.43 17.07
C SER A 108 9.08 -5.34 16.05
N LEU A 109 10.08 -5.01 15.24
CA LEU A 109 9.97 -3.95 14.24
C LEU A 109 9.91 -4.54 12.84
N HIS A 110 8.92 -4.11 12.06
CA HIS A 110 8.84 -4.34 10.63
C HIS A 110 8.94 -3.01 9.89
N THR A 111 9.96 -2.85 9.03
CA THR A 111 10.05 -1.72 8.11
C THR A 111 10.23 -2.24 6.70
N GLY A 112 9.14 -2.31 5.95
CA GLY A 112 9.16 -2.65 4.53
C GLY A 112 9.31 -1.41 3.65
N VAL A 113 10.07 -1.53 2.58
CA VAL A 113 10.10 -0.53 1.50
C VAL A 113 9.74 -1.21 0.19
N VAL A 114 8.70 -0.70 -0.47
CA VAL A 114 8.22 -1.25 -1.75
C VAL A 114 8.28 -0.17 -2.82
N GLU A 115 9.13 -0.42 -3.82
CA GLU A 115 9.32 0.42 -4.98
C GLU A 115 8.71 -0.25 -6.22
N ILE A 116 7.81 0.45 -6.91
CA ILE A 116 7.17 -0.06 -8.13
C ILE A 116 7.35 0.94 -9.26
N VAL A 117 7.73 0.43 -10.43
CA VAL A 117 7.81 1.20 -11.67
C VAL A 117 6.83 0.58 -12.68
N VAL A 118 5.81 1.34 -13.06
CA VAL A 118 4.79 0.94 -14.03
C VAL A 118 5.02 1.74 -15.30
N LEU A 119 5.63 1.13 -16.30
CA LEU A 119 5.98 1.80 -17.58
C LEU A 119 4.76 2.00 -18.48
N GLU A 120 4.98 2.58 -19.66
CA GLU A 120 3.93 2.99 -20.59
C GLU A 120 2.93 1.86 -20.89
N GLY A 121 1.63 2.12 -20.68
CA GLY A 121 0.54 1.17 -20.95
C GLY A 121 0.52 -0.07 -20.06
N ALA A 122 1.43 -0.19 -19.09
CA ALA A 122 1.50 -1.34 -18.18
C ALA A 122 0.47 -1.26 -17.06
N LYS A 123 0.16 -2.41 -16.47
CA LYS A 123 -0.75 -2.52 -15.32
C LYS A 123 -0.09 -3.32 -14.21
N CYS A 124 -0.21 -2.80 -13.00
CA CYS A 124 0.25 -3.46 -11.79
C CYS A 124 -0.84 -3.41 -10.72
N ARG A 125 -1.25 -4.58 -10.23
CA ARG A 125 -2.02 -4.70 -8.99
C ARG A 125 -1.10 -5.29 -7.93
N TYR A 126 -1.02 -4.61 -6.79
CA TYR A 126 -0.28 -5.08 -5.62
C TYR A 126 -1.27 -5.25 -4.46
N THR A 127 -1.44 -6.49 -4.04
CA THR A 127 -2.30 -6.82 -2.90
C THR A 127 -1.45 -7.22 -1.72
N THR A 128 -1.66 -6.60 -0.55
CA THR A 128 -1.06 -7.06 0.69
C THR A 128 -2.11 -7.46 1.71
N ILE A 129 -1.83 -8.56 2.42
CA ILE A 129 -2.59 -8.99 3.59
C ILE A 129 -1.61 -9.07 4.74
N GLN A 130 -1.71 -8.11 5.65
CA GLN A 130 -0.85 -8.03 6.83
C GLN A 130 -1.67 -8.45 8.06
N ASN A 131 -1.29 -9.58 8.65
CA ASN A 131 -1.89 -10.11 9.86
C ASN A 131 -0.78 -10.31 10.91
N TRP A 132 -0.44 -9.23 11.57
CA TRP A 132 0.62 -9.17 12.55
C TRP A 132 0.09 -9.46 13.96
N SER A 133 0.94 -9.99 14.82
CA SER A 133 0.70 -10.03 16.26
C SER A 133 0.71 -8.62 16.88
N ASN A 134 0.03 -8.47 18.03
CA ASN A 134 -0.19 -7.15 18.65
C ASN A 134 1.05 -6.50 19.27
N ASN A 135 2.22 -7.08 19.11
CA ASN A 135 3.52 -6.55 19.56
C ASN A 135 4.41 -6.07 18.40
N ILE A 136 3.87 -5.97 17.20
CA ILE A 136 4.63 -5.52 16.02
C ILE A 136 4.43 -4.02 15.79
N LEU A 137 5.55 -3.31 15.59
CA LEU A 137 5.55 -1.97 14.99
C LEU A 137 5.72 -2.13 13.48
N ASN A 138 4.67 -1.86 12.73
CA ASN A 138 4.59 -2.06 11.28
C ASN A 138 4.68 -0.72 10.55
N LEU A 139 5.88 -0.35 10.08
CA LEU A 139 6.20 0.98 9.57
C LEU A 139 6.68 0.87 8.11
N VAL A 140 5.74 0.91 7.17
CA VAL A 140 5.96 0.57 5.75
C VAL A 140 5.92 1.80 4.86
N THR A 141 6.87 1.91 3.93
CA THR A 141 6.88 2.93 2.89
C THR A 141 6.67 2.26 1.53
N GLN A 142 5.60 2.62 0.83
CA GLN A 142 5.24 2.06 -0.48
C GLN A 142 5.01 3.17 -1.49
N ARG A 143 5.64 3.06 -2.66
CA ARG A 143 5.45 4.04 -3.74
C ARG A 143 5.57 3.41 -5.12
N ALA A 144 4.69 3.85 -6.01
CA ALA A 144 4.76 3.52 -7.43
C ALA A 144 4.94 4.80 -8.26
N LYS A 145 5.83 4.76 -9.26
CA LYS A 145 5.88 5.71 -10.37
C LYS A 145 5.13 5.13 -11.55
N VAL A 146 4.12 5.85 -12.03
CA VAL A 146 3.23 5.39 -13.10
C VAL A 146 3.42 6.29 -14.31
N TYR A 147 3.87 5.70 -15.42
CA TYR A 147 4.15 6.39 -16.65
C TYR A 147 2.95 6.40 -17.60
N LYS A 148 3.12 6.89 -18.82
CA LYS A 148 2.06 7.18 -19.79
C LYS A 148 1.05 6.03 -19.94
N ASN A 149 -0.24 6.33 -19.73
CA ASN A 149 -1.33 5.37 -19.80
C ASN A 149 -1.15 4.12 -18.90
N GLY A 150 -0.17 4.11 -18.00
CA GLY A 150 0.03 3.05 -17.03
C GLY A 150 -1.03 3.08 -15.93
N GLN A 151 -1.22 1.96 -15.26
CA GLN A 151 -2.19 1.81 -14.18
C GLN A 151 -1.58 1.09 -12.98
N MET A 152 -1.69 1.70 -11.80
CA MET A 152 -1.31 1.10 -10.53
C MET A 152 -2.53 0.95 -9.62
N GLU A 153 -2.69 -0.23 -9.03
CA GLU A 153 -3.71 -0.50 -8.04
C GLU A 153 -3.08 -1.10 -6.77
N TRP A 154 -3.25 -0.40 -5.65
CA TRP A 154 -2.94 -0.89 -4.32
C TRP A 154 -4.19 -1.48 -3.67
N VAL A 155 -4.08 -2.69 -3.10
CA VAL A 155 -5.14 -3.34 -2.31
C VAL A 155 -4.52 -3.79 -0.99
N ASP A 156 -4.93 -3.16 0.10
CA ASP A 156 -4.32 -3.28 1.41
C ASP A 156 -5.30 -3.81 2.46
N GLY A 157 -4.99 -4.94 3.07
CA GLY A 157 -5.63 -5.45 4.28
C GLY A 157 -4.68 -5.35 5.48
N ASN A 158 -5.00 -4.49 6.46
CA ASN A 158 -4.20 -4.25 7.65
C ASN A 158 -4.92 -4.74 8.90
N ILE A 159 -4.44 -5.84 9.46
CA ILE A 159 -5.00 -6.50 10.63
C ILE A 159 -3.85 -6.82 11.59
N GLY A 160 -4.07 -6.63 12.88
CA GLY A 160 -3.04 -6.87 13.88
C GLY A 160 -2.07 -5.70 14.02
N SER A 161 -0.87 -5.94 14.53
CA SER A 161 0.15 -4.99 14.98
C SER A 161 -0.26 -4.09 16.15
N ALA A 162 0.71 -3.62 16.94
CA ALA A 162 0.49 -2.57 17.94
C ALA A 162 0.28 -1.21 17.25
N VAL A 163 1.14 -0.92 16.28
CA VAL A 163 1.07 0.31 15.48
C VAL A 163 1.34 -0.03 14.02
N THR A 164 0.44 0.39 13.15
CA THR A 164 0.68 0.41 11.70
C THR A 164 0.78 1.86 11.23
N MET A 165 1.83 2.18 10.46
CA MET A 165 1.95 3.41 9.67
C MET A 165 2.21 3.02 8.21
N LYS A 166 1.21 3.22 7.34
CA LYS A 166 1.28 2.77 5.95
C LYS A 166 0.45 3.66 5.02
N TYR A 167 1.10 4.26 4.04
CA TYR A 167 0.49 5.20 3.10
C TYR A 167 0.94 4.90 1.66
N PRO A 168 0.36 3.89 0.99
CA PRO A 168 0.67 3.61 -0.40
C PRO A 168 0.55 4.85 -1.27
N THR A 169 1.55 5.08 -2.09
CA THR A 169 1.66 6.30 -2.90
C THR A 169 1.69 5.95 -4.39
N CYS A 170 0.88 6.64 -5.20
CA CYS A 170 1.02 6.68 -6.66
C CYS A 170 1.53 8.06 -7.07
N VAL A 171 2.64 8.09 -7.80
CA VAL A 171 3.12 9.28 -8.50
C VAL A 171 2.81 9.11 -9.98
N LEU A 172 1.80 9.85 -10.47
CA LEU A 172 1.32 9.80 -11.84
C LEU A 172 2.19 10.74 -12.70
N MET A 173 3.22 10.14 -13.29
CA MET A 173 4.36 10.85 -13.90
C MET A 173 4.02 11.48 -15.25
N GLU A 174 3.19 10.79 -16.04
CA GLU A 174 2.95 11.11 -17.45
C GLU A 174 1.45 11.05 -17.78
N GLU A 175 1.12 11.56 -18.97
CA GLU A 175 -0.25 11.68 -19.46
C GLU A 175 -1.03 10.35 -19.39
N GLY A 176 -2.29 10.43 -18.94
CA GLY A 176 -3.21 9.29 -18.88
C GLY A 176 -2.88 8.24 -17.82
N ALA A 177 -1.85 8.46 -16.98
CA ALA A 177 -1.53 7.56 -15.89
C ALA A 177 -2.67 7.50 -14.86
N LYS A 178 -2.90 6.29 -14.30
CA LYS A 178 -3.99 6.02 -13.35
C LYS A 178 -3.46 5.38 -12.08
N GLY A 179 -4.02 5.80 -10.93
CA GLY A 179 -3.71 5.23 -9.64
C GLY A 179 -4.96 4.93 -8.82
N SER A 180 -5.02 3.78 -8.17
CA SER A 180 -6.08 3.48 -7.22
C SER A 180 -5.52 2.86 -5.94
N CYS A 181 -6.22 3.08 -4.83
CA CYS A 181 -5.91 2.46 -3.56
C CYS A 181 -7.20 2.04 -2.86
N ILE A 182 -7.27 0.77 -2.49
CA ILE A 182 -8.32 0.22 -1.63
C ILE A 182 -7.63 -0.24 -0.36
N THR A 183 -8.00 0.32 0.79
CA THR A 183 -7.43 -0.07 2.07
C THR A 183 -8.51 -0.45 3.07
N ILE A 184 -8.27 -1.54 3.79
CA ILE A 184 -9.09 -1.99 4.90
C ILE A 184 -8.21 -2.04 6.14
N ALA A 185 -8.66 -1.41 7.22
CA ALA A 185 -7.94 -1.40 8.50
C ALA A 185 -8.88 -1.80 9.65
N VAL A 186 -8.40 -2.69 10.53
CA VAL A 186 -9.16 -3.09 11.74
C VAL A 186 -8.28 -2.86 12.96
N ALA A 187 -8.68 -1.95 13.84
CA ALA A 187 -8.01 -1.67 15.10
C ALA A 187 -8.82 -2.25 16.28
N GLY A 188 -8.19 -3.12 17.03
CA GLY A 188 -8.72 -3.67 18.30
C GLY A 188 -8.03 -3.05 19.51
N GLU A 189 -8.14 -3.75 20.66
CA GLU A 189 -7.53 -3.32 21.93
C GLU A 189 -6.03 -3.07 21.79
N ASN A 190 -5.56 -1.92 22.27
CA ASN A 190 -4.16 -1.47 22.25
C ASN A 190 -3.56 -1.34 20.84
N GLN A 191 -4.39 -1.20 19.80
CA GLN A 191 -3.93 -1.06 18.41
C GLN A 191 -4.15 0.35 17.86
N ILE A 192 -3.18 0.83 17.09
CA ILE A 192 -3.25 2.10 16.34
C ILE A 192 -3.00 1.81 14.87
N MET A 193 -4.03 2.01 14.03
CA MET A 193 -3.94 1.90 12.58
C MET A 193 -3.92 3.29 11.96
N ASP A 194 -2.73 3.84 11.73
CA ASP A 194 -2.54 5.10 11.02
C ASP A 194 -2.25 4.77 9.54
N SER A 195 -3.28 4.80 8.73
CA SER A 195 -3.25 4.36 7.34
C SER A 195 -3.88 5.40 6.41
N GLY A 196 -3.72 5.21 5.11
CA GLY A 196 -4.29 6.10 4.11
C GLY A 196 -3.64 5.89 2.76
N ALA A 197 -3.68 6.90 1.89
CA ALA A 197 -3.03 6.82 0.59
C ALA A 197 -2.61 8.21 0.09
N LYS A 198 -1.66 8.23 -0.84
CA LYS A 198 -1.19 9.47 -1.48
C LYS A 198 -1.26 9.34 -2.99
N MET A 199 -1.90 10.34 -3.63
CA MET A 199 -2.01 10.43 -5.09
C MET A 199 -1.42 11.75 -5.55
N ILE A 200 -0.32 11.68 -6.31
CA ILE A 200 0.43 12.85 -6.79
C ILE A 200 0.35 12.87 -8.31
N HIS A 201 -0.37 13.84 -8.84
CA HIS A 201 -0.57 14.02 -10.28
C HIS A 201 0.41 15.05 -10.82
N LEU A 202 1.29 14.64 -11.73
CA LEU A 202 2.33 15.49 -12.32
C LEU A 202 2.04 15.87 -13.78
N ALA A 203 1.11 15.15 -14.43
CA ALA A 203 0.84 15.26 -15.86
C ALA A 203 -0.67 15.38 -16.16
N PRO A 204 -1.05 15.83 -17.37
CA PRO A 204 -2.45 16.00 -17.74
C PRO A 204 -3.20 14.67 -17.90
N ASN A 205 -4.53 14.74 -17.86
CA ASN A 205 -5.45 13.62 -18.09
C ASN A 205 -5.22 12.41 -17.15
N THR A 206 -4.65 12.64 -15.98
CA THR A 206 -4.42 11.60 -14.99
C THR A 206 -5.64 11.41 -14.09
N SER A 207 -5.82 10.19 -13.56
CA SER A 207 -6.95 9.92 -12.66
C SER A 207 -6.54 9.08 -11.46
N SER A 208 -7.18 9.33 -10.31
CA SER A 208 -6.96 8.53 -9.11
C SER A 208 -8.24 8.27 -8.33
N SER A 209 -8.21 7.16 -7.56
CA SER A 209 -9.29 6.78 -6.65
C SER A 209 -8.71 6.25 -5.35
N ILE A 210 -9.24 6.67 -4.22
CA ILE A 210 -8.91 6.15 -2.90
C ILE A 210 -10.21 5.70 -2.24
N VAL A 211 -10.27 4.43 -1.81
CA VAL A 211 -11.33 3.88 -0.99
C VAL A 211 -10.71 3.34 0.29
N SER A 212 -11.02 3.95 1.42
CA SER A 212 -10.52 3.55 2.73
C SER A 212 -11.69 3.17 3.63
N LYS A 213 -11.70 1.93 4.09
CA LYS A 213 -12.70 1.45 5.04
C LYS A 213 -11.98 1.00 6.31
N SER A 214 -12.45 1.45 7.47
CA SER A 214 -11.86 1.05 8.74
C SER A 214 -12.87 0.70 9.80
N ILE A 215 -12.45 -0.15 10.75
CA ILE A 215 -13.23 -0.56 11.91
C ILE A 215 -12.39 -0.33 13.15
N ALA A 216 -12.96 0.35 14.15
CA ALA A 216 -12.36 0.52 15.47
C ALA A 216 -13.24 -0.14 16.54
N LYS A 217 -12.62 -1.00 17.37
CA LYS A 217 -13.31 -1.74 18.44
C LYS A 217 -12.42 -1.91 19.66
N ASN A 218 -13.03 -2.10 20.85
CA ASN A 218 -12.34 -2.39 22.11
C ASN A 218 -11.26 -1.36 22.47
N GLY A 219 -11.53 -0.07 22.21
CA GLY A 219 -10.56 1.01 22.46
C GLY A 219 -9.50 1.18 21.38
N GLY A 220 -9.60 0.47 20.25
CA GLY A 220 -8.71 0.63 19.10
C GLY A 220 -8.81 2.02 18.46
N LYS A 221 -7.74 2.43 17.80
CA LYS A 221 -7.65 3.74 17.13
C LYS A 221 -7.38 3.56 15.66
N THR A 222 -8.21 4.17 14.80
CA THR A 222 -7.98 4.23 13.36
C THR A 222 -7.80 5.68 12.93
N ASN A 223 -6.75 5.96 12.19
CA ASN A 223 -6.50 7.28 11.60
C ASN A 223 -6.39 7.13 10.10
N TYR A 224 -7.13 7.93 9.36
CA TYR A 224 -6.94 8.08 7.93
C TYR A 224 -6.11 9.31 7.62
N ARG A 225 -4.99 9.16 6.89
CA ARG A 225 -4.21 10.28 6.35
C ARG A 225 -4.13 10.18 4.84
N GLY A 226 -4.84 11.07 4.16
CA GLY A 226 -4.87 11.12 2.71
C GLY A 226 -4.12 12.33 2.17
N LEU A 227 -3.44 12.15 1.03
CA LEU A 227 -2.90 13.25 0.26
C LEU A 227 -3.33 13.10 -1.20
N VAL A 228 -4.02 14.09 -1.73
CA VAL A 228 -4.24 14.26 -3.17
C VAL A 228 -3.59 15.56 -3.60
N GLN A 229 -2.67 15.49 -4.54
CA GLN A 229 -1.96 16.65 -5.06
C GLN A 229 -2.04 16.70 -6.58
N HIS A 230 -2.69 17.71 -7.12
CA HIS A 230 -2.66 18.04 -8.55
C HIS A 230 -1.66 19.17 -8.78
N ASN A 231 -0.56 18.89 -9.45
CA ASN A 231 0.45 19.88 -9.80
C ASN A 231 -0.03 20.84 -10.91
N PRO A 232 0.62 21.97 -11.12
CA PRO A 232 0.19 22.95 -12.15
C PRO A 232 0.02 22.36 -13.54
N LYS A 233 0.81 21.34 -13.91
CA LYS A 233 0.73 20.66 -15.20
C LYS A 233 -0.31 19.54 -15.28
N ALA A 234 -0.96 19.20 -14.17
CA ALA A 234 -1.96 18.14 -14.11
C ALA A 234 -3.36 18.63 -14.56
N ILE A 235 -3.44 19.18 -15.77
CA ILE A 235 -4.66 19.66 -16.40
C ILE A 235 -5.61 18.48 -16.64
N ASN A 236 -6.91 18.66 -16.41
CA ASN A 236 -7.94 17.62 -16.49
C ASN A 236 -7.69 16.41 -15.56
N ALA A 237 -6.88 16.57 -14.52
CA ALA A 237 -6.71 15.53 -13.51
C ALA A 237 -7.99 15.37 -12.70
N LYS A 238 -8.32 14.11 -12.36
CA LYS A 238 -9.51 13.78 -11.56
C LYS A 238 -9.15 12.86 -10.42
N SER A 239 -9.63 13.17 -9.23
CA SER A 239 -9.45 12.34 -8.04
C SER A 239 -10.76 12.18 -7.29
N LYS A 240 -11.04 10.95 -6.84
CA LYS A 240 -12.13 10.65 -5.93
C LYS A 240 -11.58 9.98 -4.69
N VAL A 241 -11.99 10.45 -3.52
CA VAL A 241 -11.62 9.90 -2.22
C VAL A 241 -12.89 9.57 -1.45
N GLU A 242 -12.97 8.35 -0.95
CA GLU A 242 -14.02 7.88 -0.07
C GLU A 242 -13.38 7.21 1.14
N CYS A 243 -13.65 7.74 2.33
CA CYS A 243 -13.16 7.14 3.56
C CYS A 243 -14.27 7.01 4.59
N ASP A 244 -14.50 5.76 5.01
CA ASP A 244 -15.53 5.43 5.99
C ASP A 244 -14.93 4.68 7.16
N THR A 245 -15.36 5.06 8.36
CA THR A 245 -15.00 4.36 9.59
C THR A 245 -16.25 3.95 10.35
N LEU A 246 -16.25 2.70 10.79
CA LEU A 246 -17.25 2.17 11.71
C LEU A 246 -16.63 2.02 13.10
N ILE A 247 -17.20 2.71 14.10
CA ILE A 247 -16.83 2.59 15.50
C ILE A 247 -17.84 1.69 16.20
N LEU A 248 -17.37 0.62 16.85
CA LEU A 248 -18.22 -0.41 17.43
C LEU A 248 -18.50 -0.24 18.92
N ASP A 249 -17.85 0.73 19.59
CA ASP A 249 -17.98 0.94 21.04
C ASP A 249 -17.85 2.43 21.44
N GLN A 250 -17.83 2.70 22.74
CA GLN A 250 -17.78 4.08 23.28
C GLN A 250 -16.36 4.60 23.51
N ILE A 251 -15.34 3.72 23.47
CA ILE A 251 -13.96 4.04 23.85
C ILE A 251 -13.00 4.05 22.66
N SER A 252 -13.40 3.46 21.53
CA SER A 252 -12.63 3.49 20.29
C SER A 252 -12.71 4.87 19.63
N THR A 253 -11.66 5.22 18.88
CA THR A 253 -11.56 6.54 18.23
C THR A 253 -11.16 6.42 16.77
N SER A 254 -11.55 7.42 16.00
CA SER A 254 -11.11 7.56 14.60
C SER A 254 -10.88 9.03 14.28
N ASP A 255 -9.76 9.30 13.62
CA ASP A 255 -9.42 10.61 13.09
C ASP A 255 -9.26 10.56 11.57
N THR A 256 -9.68 11.63 10.90
CA THR A 256 -9.52 11.77 9.45
C THR A 256 -8.77 13.05 9.15
N VAL A 257 -7.60 12.92 8.50
CA VAL A 257 -6.70 14.03 8.17
C VAL A 257 -6.46 14.08 6.66
N PRO A 258 -7.41 14.63 5.89
CA PRO A 258 -7.25 14.79 4.45
C PRO A 258 -6.39 16.00 4.12
N THR A 259 -5.56 15.87 3.11
CA THR A 259 -4.78 16.97 2.54
C THR A 259 -4.99 17.01 1.03
N ASN A 260 -5.57 18.10 0.51
CA ASN A 260 -5.88 18.26 -0.90
C ASN A 260 -5.21 19.52 -1.45
N TYR A 261 -4.40 19.37 -2.48
CA TYR A 261 -3.77 20.48 -3.20
C TYR A 261 -4.18 20.47 -4.67
N ALA A 262 -5.11 21.33 -5.08
CA ALA A 262 -5.37 21.63 -6.48
C ALA A 262 -4.57 22.89 -6.87
N ARG A 263 -3.52 22.72 -7.67
CA ARG A 263 -2.62 23.79 -8.09
C ARG A 263 -2.88 24.26 -9.54
N ASN A 264 -4.03 23.94 -10.08
CA ASN A 264 -4.57 24.43 -11.36
C ASN A 264 -6.09 24.49 -11.28
N ASN A 265 -6.72 25.22 -12.20
CA ASN A 265 -8.17 25.43 -12.22
C ASN A 265 -8.94 24.39 -13.04
N ASP A 266 -8.24 23.48 -13.73
CA ASP A 266 -8.83 22.54 -14.69
C ASP A 266 -8.82 21.11 -14.15
N SER A 267 -8.70 20.94 -12.84
CA SER A 267 -8.70 19.63 -12.19
C SER A 267 -9.82 19.49 -11.16
N LEU A 268 -10.25 18.26 -10.89
CA LEU A 268 -11.35 17.96 -9.99
C LEU A 268 -10.87 17.03 -8.87
N ILE A 269 -11.15 17.41 -7.63
CA ILE A 269 -10.96 16.57 -6.44
C ILE A 269 -12.30 16.44 -5.73
N GLU A 270 -12.79 15.22 -5.61
CA GLU A 270 -13.97 14.86 -4.83
C GLU A 270 -13.51 14.13 -3.57
N HIS A 271 -14.01 14.54 -2.41
CA HIS A 271 -13.67 13.88 -1.15
C HIS A 271 -14.91 13.72 -0.30
N GLU A 272 -15.24 12.49 0.04
CA GLU A 272 -16.30 12.11 0.96
C GLU A 272 -15.70 11.35 2.15
N ALA A 273 -16.10 11.70 3.35
CA ALA A 273 -15.65 11.04 4.57
C ALA A 273 -16.84 10.82 5.51
N THR A 274 -17.00 9.61 6.00
CA THR A 274 -18.04 9.24 6.94
C THR A 274 -17.43 8.53 8.15
N VAL A 275 -17.73 9.02 9.34
CA VAL A 275 -17.45 8.32 10.59
C VAL A 275 -18.79 8.02 11.25
N SER A 276 -19.10 6.74 11.38
CA SER A 276 -20.36 6.30 11.98
C SER A 276 -20.10 5.41 13.20
N LYS A 277 -21.05 5.46 14.14
CA LYS A 277 -21.09 4.57 15.27
C LYS A 277 -22.33 3.73 15.17
N ILE A 278 -22.19 2.44 15.43
CA ILE A 278 -23.36 1.56 15.48
C ILE A 278 -24.25 1.98 16.64
N SER A 279 -25.53 2.23 16.38
CA SER A 279 -26.50 2.53 17.43
C SER A 279 -26.98 1.27 18.12
N ASP A 280 -27.48 1.42 19.36
CA ASP A 280 -28.06 0.28 20.11
C ASP A 280 -29.27 -0.33 19.34
N GLU A 281 -30.03 0.47 18.60
CA GLU A 281 -31.12 0.00 17.74
C GLU A 281 -30.63 -0.85 16.58
N GLN A 282 -29.57 -0.42 15.91
CA GLN A 282 -28.92 -1.18 14.83
C GLN A 282 -28.33 -2.49 15.37
N LEU A 283 -27.70 -2.44 16.52
CA LEU A 283 -27.16 -3.62 17.19
C LEU A 283 -28.28 -4.59 17.56
N PHE A 284 -29.36 -4.10 18.17
CA PHE A 284 -30.53 -4.90 18.48
C PHE A 284 -31.14 -5.54 17.22
N TYR A 285 -31.28 -4.79 16.14
CA TYR A 285 -31.79 -5.32 14.86
C TYR A 285 -30.89 -6.44 14.32
N LEU A 286 -29.58 -6.28 14.33
CA LEU A 286 -28.63 -7.31 13.89
C LEU A 286 -28.72 -8.57 14.77
N MET A 287 -28.80 -8.40 16.09
CA MET A 287 -28.96 -9.51 17.03
C MET A 287 -30.30 -10.24 16.82
N SER A 288 -31.38 -9.54 16.54
CA SER A 288 -32.68 -10.14 16.25
C SER A 288 -32.68 -10.99 14.97
N ARG A 289 -31.68 -10.78 14.09
CA ARG A 289 -31.45 -11.56 12.87
C ARG A 289 -30.45 -12.70 13.08
N GLY A 290 -30.05 -12.99 14.34
CA GLY A 290 -29.21 -14.13 14.69
C GLY A 290 -27.71 -13.86 14.72
N LEU A 291 -27.28 -12.59 14.64
CA LEU A 291 -25.88 -12.24 14.86
C LEU A 291 -25.61 -12.13 16.36
N SER A 292 -24.47 -12.62 16.80
CA SER A 292 -23.98 -12.42 18.17
C SER A 292 -23.47 -10.98 18.36
N LYS A 293 -23.54 -10.51 19.60
CA LYS A 293 -23.02 -9.19 19.98
C LYS A 293 -21.51 -9.09 19.79
#